data_86522afbec4e37e573624b21b646ef9b
#
_entry.id   86522afbec4e37e573624b21b646ef9b
#
_cell.length_a   1.000
_cell.length_b   1.000
_cell.length_c   1.000
_cell.angle_alpha   90.00
_cell.angle_beta   90.00
_cell.angle_gamma   90.00
#
_symmetry.space_group_name_H-M   'P 1'
#
loop_
_entity.id
_entity.type
_entity.pdbx_description
1 polymer ?
#
loop_
_entity_poly.entity_id
_entity_poly.type
_entity_poly.pdbx_seq_one_letter_code
_entity_poly.pdbx_strand_id
1 'polypeptide(L)' 'MWPFKKKYPEAAKYKEGDFVNFYHRGEMRFAWIYDAKVDKEGTVYYTLQVGGQCPALLYDIRESDIIGLKEN' A
#
# COMPACT_ATOMS: atom_id res chain seq x y z
N MET A 1 20.13 -14.27 8.44
CA MET A 1 19.53 -14.46 8.02
C MET A 1 18.32 -14.69 8.32
N TRP A 2 17.50 -14.17 8.08
CA TRP A 2 16.45 -14.30 8.48
C TRP A 2 15.53 -14.52 7.57
N PRO A 3 15.14 -15.46 7.36
CA PRO A 3 14.27 -15.87 6.35
C PRO A 3 12.93 -15.31 6.47
N PHE A 4 12.66 -14.62 7.54
CA PHE A 4 11.35 -14.21 7.67
C PHE A 4 11.08 -12.86 7.18
N LYS A 5 12.05 -12.20 6.60
CA LYS A 5 11.81 -10.92 6.10
C LYS A 5 10.81 -11.02 4.97
N LYS A 6 9.73 -10.24 5.04
CA LYS A 6 8.72 -10.28 4.04
C LYS A 6 9.26 -9.79 2.72
N LYS A 7 9.00 -10.53 1.65
CA LYS A 7 9.50 -10.19 0.38
C LYS A 7 8.41 -9.57 -0.45
N TYR A 8 8.58 -8.34 -0.88
CA TYR A 8 7.59 -7.70 -1.70
C TYR A 8 7.68 -8.17 -3.14
N PRO A 9 6.56 -8.22 -3.85
CA PRO A 9 6.58 -8.59 -5.26
C PRO A 9 7.40 -7.61 -6.06
N GLU A 10 8.09 -8.09 -7.07
CA GLU A 10 8.88 -7.22 -7.90
C GLU A 10 8.04 -6.22 -8.64
N ALA A 11 6.81 -6.57 -8.94
CA ALA A 11 5.92 -5.65 -9.65
C ALA A 11 5.43 -4.50 -8.79
N ALA A 12 5.59 -4.60 -7.46
CA ALA A 12 5.08 -3.56 -6.59
C ALA A 12 5.97 -2.32 -6.64
N LYS A 13 5.34 -1.18 -6.88
CA LYS A 13 6.07 0.07 -6.91
C LYS A 13 6.39 0.57 -5.55
N TYR A 14 5.63 0.25 -4.56
CA TYR A 14 5.76 0.80 -3.22
C TYR A 14 6.10 -0.30 -2.23
N LYS A 15 6.76 0.07 -1.16
CA LYS A 15 7.21 -0.87 -0.15
C LYS A 15 6.69 -0.50 1.21
N GLU A 16 6.77 -1.42 2.13
CA GLU A 16 6.32 -1.21 3.49
C GLU A 16 6.95 0.05 4.06
N GLY A 17 6.15 0.88 4.65
CA GLY A 17 6.62 2.13 5.25
C GLY A 17 6.53 3.34 4.35
N ASP A 18 6.28 3.14 3.06
CA ASP A 18 6.13 4.28 2.17
C ASP A 18 4.83 5.01 2.51
N PHE A 19 4.89 6.32 2.49
CA PHE A 19 3.71 7.14 2.76
C PHE A 19 3.20 7.64 1.42
N VAL A 20 1.97 7.33 1.09
CA VAL A 20 1.44 7.59 -0.24
C VAL A 20 0.13 8.34 -0.21
N ASN A 21 -0.19 8.98 -1.35
CA ASN A 21 -1.49 9.56 -1.58
C ASN A 21 -2.29 8.55 -2.37
N PHE A 22 -3.55 8.39 -2.06
CA PHE A 22 -4.40 7.47 -2.82
C PHE A 22 -5.83 7.97 -2.83
N TYR A 23 -6.61 7.49 -3.80
CA TYR A 23 -8.01 7.81 -3.84
C TYR A 23 -8.81 6.65 -3.26
N HIS A 24 -9.78 6.99 -2.44
CA HIS A 24 -10.65 5.97 -1.84
C HIS A 24 -12.03 6.58 -1.73
N ARG A 25 -12.98 6.00 -2.44
CA ARG A 25 -14.36 6.46 -2.43
C ARG A 25 -14.48 7.92 -2.82
N GLY A 26 -13.72 8.30 -3.83
CA GLY A 26 -13.79 9.66 -4.34
C GLY A 26 -13.06 10.70 -3.55
N GLU A 27 -12.33 10.29 -2.50
CA GLU A 27 -11.59 11.24 -1.70
C GLU A 27 -10.11 10.93 -1.74
N MET A 28 -9.31 11.97 -1.73
CA MET A 28 -7.87 11.79 -1.67
C MET A 28 -7.48 11.63 -0.22
N ARG A 29 -6.72 10.60 0.08
CA ARG A 29 -6.28 10.29 1.42
C ARG A 29 -4.81 9.97 1.44
N PHE A 30 -4.24 9.87 2.63
CA PHE A 30 -2.85 9.53 2.81
C PHE A 30 -2.77 8.31 3.70
N ALA A 31 -1.81 7.46 3.43
CA ALA A 31 -1.63 6.26 4.24
C ALA A 31 -0.25 5.70 4.05
N TRP A 32 0.13 4.78 4.95
CA TRP A 32 1.38 4.08 4.84
C TRP A 32 1.12 2.73 4.19
N ILE A 33 2.06 2.29 3.38
CA ILE A 33 2.01 0.94 2.80
C ILE A 33 2.30 -0.06 3.90
N TYR A 34 1.37 -0.97 4.11
CA TYR A 34 1.51 -1.99 5.14
C TYR A 34 1.89 -3.33 4.52
N ASP A 35 1.34 -3.66 3.38
CA ASP A 35 1.60 -4.92 2.71
C ASP A 35 1.28 -4.80 1.24
N ALA A 36 1.73 -5.75 0.44
CA ALA A 36 1.43 -5.78 -0.99
C ALA A 36 1.33 -7.22 -1.45
N LYS A 37 0.49 -7.47 -2.43
CA LYS A 37 0.36 -8.80 -3.00
C LYS A 37 0.04 -8.69 -4.48
N VAL A 38 0.28 -9.76 -5.21
CA VAL A 38 0.02 -9.82 -6.64
C VAL A 38 -0.93 -10.99 -6.89
N ASP A 39 -1.95 -10.76 -7.69
CA ASP A 39 -2.88 -11.85 -7.99
C ASP A 39 -2.42 -12.63 -9.21
N LYS A 40 -3.24 -13.57 -9.67
CA LYS A 40 -2.87 -14.44 -10.76
C LYS A 40 -2.65 -13.70 -12.05
N GLU A 41 -3.26 -12.54 -12.18
CA GLU A 41 -3.19 -11.78 -13.42
C GLU A 41 -2.08 -10.74 -13.38
N GLY A 42 -1.36 -10.69 -12.30
CA GLY A 42 -0.27 -9.72 -12.19
C GLY A 42 -0.69 -8.37 -11.64
N THR A 43 -1.93 -8.25 -11.17
CA THR A 43 -2.40 -6.99 -10.59
C THR A 43 -1.88 -6.87 -9.17
N VAL A 44 -1.33 -5.73 -8.85
CA VAL A 44 -0.78 -5.49 -7.52
C VAL A 44 -1.82 -4.81 -6.65
N TYR A 45 -2.03 -5.36 -5.46
CA TYR A 45 -2.94 -4.80 -4.49
C TYR A 45 -2.17 -4.48 -3.24
N TYR A 46 -2.54 -3.42 -2.57
CA TYR A 46 -1.87 -3.01 -1.36
C TYR A 46 -2.82 -3.01 -0.18
N THR A 47 -2.27 -3.24 0.98
CA THR A 47 -2.98 -3.00 2.23
C THR A 47 -2.36 -1.73 2.80
N LEU A 48 -3.19 -0.76 3.10
CA LEU A 48 -2.73 0.53 3.58
C LEU A 48 -3.16 0.74 5.02
N GLN A 49 -2.30 1.40 5.79
CA GLN A 49 -2.62 1.71 7.17
C GLN A 49 -2.93 3.19 7.28
N VAL A 50 -4.11 3.52 7.75
CA VAL A 50 -4.54 4.89 7.93
C VAL A 50 -4.80 5.16 9.39
N GLY A 51 -4.75 6.43 9.76
CA GLY A 51 -5.11 6.84 11.09
C GLY A 51 -3.93 6.91 12.02
N GLY A 52 -4.15 7.44 13.18
CA GLY A 52 -3.14 7.60 14.17
C GLY A 52 -3.51 6.89 15.44
N GLN A 53 -4.46 7.42 16.20
CA GLN A 53 -4.81 6.82 17.47
C GLN A 53 -5.51 5.50 17.30
N CYS A 54 -6.32 5.37 16.28
CA CYS A 54 -7.03 4.13 16.00
C CYS A 54 -6.68 3.70 14.60
N PRO A 55 -5.53 3.10 14.41
CA PRO A 55 -5.13 2.71 13.07
C PRO A 55 -6.10 1.72 12.46
N ALA A 56 -6.35 1.87 11.19
CA ALA A 56 -7.20 0.94 10.46
C ALA A 56 -6.48 0.51 9.21
N LEU A 57 -6.81 -0.68 8.73
CA LEU A 57 -6.20 -1.19 7.51
C LEU A 57 -7.24 -1.18 6.41
N LEU A 58 -6.82 -0.73 5.23
CA LEU A 58 -7.65 -0.77 4.04
C LEU A 58 -7.04 -1.82 3.12
N TYR A 59 -7.85 -2.80 2.75
CA TYR A 59 -7.37 -3.92 1.97
C TYR A 59 -7.71 -3.78 0.51
N ASP A 60 -6.94 -4.47 -0.33
CA ASP A 60 -7.24 -4.59 -1.74
C ASP A 60 -7.28 -3.24 -2.48
N ILE A 61 -6.35 -2.37 -2.15
CA ILE A 61 -6.22 -1.10 -2.84
C ILE A 61 -5.35 -1.32 -4.07
N ARG A 62 -5.87 -1.03 -5.24
CA ARG A 62 -5.14 -1.24 -6.46
C ARG A 62 -4.03 -0.23 -6.62
N GLU A 63 -2.95 -0.65 -7.27
CA GLU A 63 -1.85 0.26 -7.49
C GLU A 63 -2.30 1.47 -8.31
N SER A 64 -3.25 1.29 -9.21
CA SER A 64 -3.75 2.39 -10.02
C SER A 64 -4.47 3.45 -9.19
N ASP A 65 -4.94 3.12 -7.99
CA ASP A 65 -5.59 4.10 -7.13
C ASP A 65 -4.59 4.86 -6.28
N ILE A 66 -3.34 4.44 -6.27
CA ILE A 66 -2.30 5.14 -5.54
C ILE A 66 -1.69 6.18 -6.48
N ILE A 67 -1.74 7.43 -6.06
CA ILE A 67 -1.27 8.51 -6.90
C ILE A 67 0.26 8.56 -6.90
N GLY A 68 0.84 8.37 -5.76
CA GLY A 68 2.30 8.40 -5.65
C GLY A 68 2.73 8.63 -4.22
N LEU A 69 4.04 8.76 -4.03
CA LEU A 69 4.57 9.03 -2.72
C LEU A 69 4.17 10.43 -2.28
N LYS A 70 3.77 10.54 -1.03
CA LYS A 70 3.42 11.82 -0.48
C LYS A 70 4.70 12.52 -0.10
N GLU A 71 4.87 13.74 -0.59
CA GLU A 71 6.05 14.50 -0.26
C GLU A 71 5.71 15.54 0.76
N ASN A 72 6.63 15.82 1.63
CA ASN A 72 6.43 16.84 2.67
C ASN A 72 6.79 18.20 2.19
#